data_f0f4ed550f30f3d1518104f681482fda
#
_entry.id   f0f4ed550f30f3d1518104f681482fda
#
_cell.length_a   1.000
_cell.length_b   1.000
_cell.length_c   1.000
_cell.angle_alpha   90.00
_cell.angle_beta   90.00
_cell.angle_gamma   90.00
#
_symmetry.space_group_name_H-M   'P 1'
#
loop_
_entity.id
_entity.type
_entity.pdbx_description
1 polymer ?
#
loop_
_entity_poly.entity_id
_entity_poly.type
_entity_poly.pdbx_seq_one_letter_code
_entity_poly.pdbx_strand_id
1 'polypeptide(L)'
;MWVLAVLGAHWYLSLFTQSFFNHRYAAHRMFTMSKGVEKFFYVISWVFQGSSYLSPRAYGIMHRMHHAYADTELDPHSPKYDANLFAMMWRTRNTYLHIFEKSVPVDPTFTKDIPDWGPFD
;
A
#
# COMPACT_ATOMS: atom_id res chain seq x y z
N MET A 1 13.80 -13.66 -25.31
CA MET A 1 12.78 -12.67 -25.70
C MET A 1 11.53 -12.76 -24.82
N TRP A 2 10.92 -13.91 -24.62
CA TRP A 2 9.71 -14.09 -23.78
C TRP A 2 9.89 -13.70 -22.31
N VAL A 3 11.05 -13.98 -21.71
CA VAL A 3 11.34 -13.63 -20.30
C VAL A 3 11.24 -12.12 -20.08
N LEU A 4 11.83 -11.32 -20.95
CA LEU A 4 11.76 -9.85 -20.86
C LEU A 4 10.33 -9.33 -21.04
N ALA A 5 9.55 -9.94 -21.93
CA ALA A 5 8.16 -9.59 -22.13
C ALA A 5 7.31 -9.90 -20.87
N VAL A 6 7.53 -11.06 -20.25
CA VAL A 6 6.85 -11.45 -19.01
C VAL A 6 7.24 -10.52 -17.87
N LEU A 7 8.53 -10.22 -17.70
CA LEU A 7 8.99 -9.28 -16.67
C LEU A 7 8.42 -7.88 -16.87
N GLY A 8 8.42 -7.38 -18.12
CA GLY A 8 7.83 -6.09 -18.45
C GLY A 8 6.33 -6.04 -18.16
N ALA A 9 5.59 -7.07 -18.58
CA ALA A 9 4.15 -7.17 -18.32
C ALA A 9 3.85 -7.23 -16.82
N HIS A 10 4.56 -8.07 -16.06
CA HIS A 10 4.41 -8.17 -14.61
C HIS A 10 4.69 -6.82 -13.92
N TRP A 11 5.77 -6.14 -14.30
CA TRP A 11 6.10 -4.83 -13.74
C TRP A 11 5.00 -3.79 -14.01
N TYR A 12 4.51 -3.69 -15.25
CA TYR A 12 3.42 -2.78 -15.61
C TYR A 12 2.12 -3.08 -14.88
N LEU A 13 1.72 -4.34 -14.79
CA LEU A 13 0.50 -4.76 -14.12
C LEU A 13 0.58 -4.53 -12.60
N SER A 14 1.75 -4.76 -12.01
CA SER A 14 2.02 -4.45 -10.61
C SER A 14 1.91 -2.94 -10.34
N LEU A 15 2.58 -2.11 -11.14
CA LEU A 15 2.48 -0.64 -11.03
C LEU A 15 1.04 -0.14 -11.23
N PHE A 16 0.32 -0.71 -12.21
CA PHE A 16 -1.07 -0.34 -12.46
C PHE A 16 -1.93 -0.60 -11.23
N THR A 17 -1.86 -1.79 -10.63
CA THR A 17 -2.67 -2.12 -9.45
C THR A 17 -2.27 -1.30 -8.23
N GLN A 18 -0.98 -1.05 -8.01
CA GLN A 18 -0.52 -0.16 -6.95
C GLN A 18 -1.03 1.28 -7.14
N SER A 19 -0.91 1.83 -8.35
CA SER A 19 -1.33 3.21 -8.61
C SER A 19 -2.84 3.37 -8.63
N PHE A 20 -3.56 2.46 -9.29
CA PHE A 20 -4.99 2.57 -9.47
C PHE A 20 -5.76 2.14 -8.23
N PHE A 21 -5.47 0.95 -7.70
CA PHE A 21 -6.24 0.38 -6.61
C PHE A 21 -5.70 0.80 -5.24
N ASN A 22 -4.43 0.58 -4.93
CA ASN A 22 -3.91 0.90 -3.60
C ASN A 22 -3.83 2.42 -3.38
N HIS A 23 -3.28 3.16 -4.33
CA HIS A 23 -3.05 4.59 -4.16
C HIS A 23 -4.33 5.42 -4.38
N ARG A 24 -4.91 5.37 -5.59
CA ARG A 24 -6.05 6.25 -5.92
C ARG A 24 -7.35 5.82 -5.28
N TYR A 25 -7.62 4.51 -5.20
CA TYR A 25 -8.85 4.02 -4.59
C TYR A 25 -8.72 3.85 -3.08
N ALA A 26 -7.83 3.00 -2.58
CA ALA A 26 -7.77 2.68 -1.17
C ALA A 26 -7.26 3.86 -0.32
N ALA A 27 -6.15 4.50 -0.70
CA ALA A 27 -5.59 5.60 0.08
C ALA A 27 -6.37 6.90 -0.09
N HIS A 28 -6.57 7.36 -1.33
CA HIS A 28 -7.12 8.70 -1.61
C HIS A 28 -8.63 8.77 -1.82
N ARG A 29 -9.31 7.63 -2.02
CA ARG A 29 -10.76 7.57 -2.29
C ARG A 29 -11.20 8.48 -3.43
N MET A 30 -10.40 8.58 -4.49
CA MET A 30 -10.66 9.46 -5.63
C MET A 30 -11.91 9.09 -6.41
N PHE A 31 -12.38 7.85 -6.28
CA PHE A 31 -13.61 7.34 -6.92
C PHE A 31 -14.19 6.20 -6.07
N THR A 32 -15.42 5.81 -6.40
CA THR A 32 -16.10 4.68 -5.77
C THR A 32 -16.27 3.54 -6.76
N MET A 33 -16.37 2.32 -6.25
CA MET A 33 -16.67 1.14 -7.05
C MET A 33 -17.62 0.22 -6.28
N SER A 34 -18.33 -0.65 -7.01
CA SER A 34 -19.16 -1.67 -6.37
C SER A 34 -18.32 -2.68 -5.62
N LYS A 35 -18.91 -3.35 -4.61
CA LYS A 35 -18.20 -4.37 -3.83
C LYS A 35 -17.69 -5.55 -4.66
N GLY A 36 -18.36 -5.88 -5.75
CA GLY A 36 -17.89 -6.90 -6.71
C GLY A 36 -16.61 -6.49 -7.43
N VAL A 37 -16.58 -5.23 -7.91
CA VAL A 37 -15.41 -4.64 -8.58
C VAL A 37 -14.26 -4.47 -7.58
N GLU A 38 -14.54 -4.05 -6.34
CA GLU A 38 -13.54 -3.94 -5.27
C GLU A 38 -12.84 -5.29 -5.03
N LYS A 39 -13.63 -6.37 -4.85
CA LYS A 39 -13.09 -7.73 -4.68
C LYS A 39 -12.27 -8.21 -5.88
N PHE A 40 -12.74 -7.92 -7.09
CA PHE A 40 -11.98 -8.22 -8.30
C PHE A 40 -10.61 -7.55 -8.28
N PHE A 41 -10.54 -6.25 -7.90
CA PHE A 41 -9.27 -5.55 -7.80
C PHE A 41 -8.37 -6.07 -6.67
N TYR A 42 -8.90 -6.56 -5.57
CA TYR A 42 -8.12 -7.26 -4.55
C TYR A 42 -7.42 -8.48 -5.14
N VAL A 43 -8.18 -9.34 -5.82
CA VAL A 43 -7.63 -10.57 -6.41
C VAL A 43 -6.58 -10.28 -7.47
N ILE A 44 -6.85 -9.38 -8.41
CA ILE A 44 -5.86 -9.07 -9.46
C ILE A 44 -4.64 -8.33 -8.92
N SER A 45 -4.78 -7.51 -7.87
CA SER A 45 -3.62 -6.89 -7.21
C SER A 45 -2.74 -7.95 -6.57
N TRP A 46 -3.30 -8.93 -5.90
CA TRP A 46 -2.56 -10.05 -5.34
C TRP A 46 -1.84 -10.84 -6.44
N VAL A 47 -2.52 -11.16 -7.54
CA VAL A 47 -1.92 -11.90 -8.67
C VAL A 47 -0.82 -11.09 -9.34
N PHE A 48 -1.04 -9.80 -9.64
CA PHE A 48 -0.11 -8.99 -10.40
C PHE A 48 1.08 -8.49 -9.58
N GLN A 49 0.92 -8.28 -8.29
CA GLN A 49 2.03 -7.91 -7.41
C GLN A 49 2.83 -9.12 -6.94
N GLY A 50 2.21 -10.31 -6.88
CA GLY A 50 2.88 -11.54 -6.48
C GLY A 50 3.61 -11.41 -5.14
N SER A 51 4.91 -11.68 -5.11
CA SER A 51 5.74 -11.58 -3.89
C SER A 51 5.91 -10.16 -3.35
N SER A 52 5.56 -9.15 -4.15
CA SER A 52 5.59 -7.71 -3.77
C SER A 52 4.21 -7.18 -3.37
N TYR A 53 3.27 -8.07 -3.08
CA TYR A 53 1.91 -7.67 -2.71
C TYR A 53 1.91 -6.76 -1.49
N LEU A 54 1.19 -5.65 -1.64
CA LEU A 54 0.89 -4.71 -0.57
C LEU A 54 -0.62 -4.72 -0.32
N SER A 55 -1.02 -5.02 0.91
CA SER A 55 -2.41 -4.90 1.32
C SER A 55 -2.93 -3.50 1.04
N PRO A 56 -4.06 -3.36 0.35
CA PRO A 56 -4.67 -2.04 0.10
C PRO A 56 -4.97 -1.28 1.39
N ARG A 57 -5.36 -2.00 2.44
CA ARG A 57 -5.61 -1.41 3.76
C ARG A 57 -4.33 -0.88 4.40
N ALA A 58 -3.33 -1.73 4.58
CA ALA A 58 -2.09 -1.33 5.25
C ALA A 58 -1.34 -0.26 4.45
N TYR A 59 -1.28 -0.39 3.13
CA TYR A 59 -0.72 0.63 2.24
C TYR A 59 -1.47 1.96 2.38
N GLY A 60 -2.80 1.93 2.32
CA GLY A 60 -3.64 3.14 2.38
C GLY A 60 -3.49 3.89 3.70
N ILE A 61 -3.45 3.18 4.82
CA ILE A 61 -3.21 3.76 6.15
C ILE A 61 -1.83 4.43 6.20
N MET A 62 -0.79 3.69 5.86
CA MET A 62 0.59 4.20 5.91
C MET A 62 0.77 5.41 4.97
N HIS A 63 0.17 5.38 3.80
CA HIS A 63 0.21 6.47 2.83
C HIS A 63 -0.48 7.74 3.35
N ARG A 64 -1.62 7.60 4.02
CA ARG A 64 -2.30 8.74 4.69
C ARG A 64 -1.48 9.31 5.84
N MET A 65 -0.83 8.44 6.62
CA MET A 65 0.10 8.89 7.66
C MET A 65 1.26 9.70 7.05
N HIS A 66 1.83 9.21 5.93
CA HIS A 66 2.86 9.95 5.22
C HIS A 66 2.38 11.34 4.79
N HIS A 67 1.20 11.47 4.22
CA HIS A 67 0.64 12.78 3.85
C HIS A 67 0.38 13.70 5.04
N ALA A 68 -0.09 13.13 6.16
CA ALA A 68 -0.39 13.92 7.37
C ALA A 68 0.87 14.39 8.10
N TYR A 69 1.92 13.58 8.08
CA TYR A 69 3.14 13.81 8.85
C TYR A 69 4.36 14.10 7.99
N ALA A 70 4.15 14.42 6.70
CA ALA A 70 5.22 14.61 5.72
C ALA A 70 6.41 15.39 6.28
N ASP A 71 7.59 14.81 6.14
CA ASP A 71 8.87 15.39 6.60
C ASP A 71 8.96 15.71 8.11
N THR A 72 8.16 15.06 8.94
CA THR A 72 8.31 15.05 10.40
C THR A 72 8.90 13.73 10.89
N GLU A 73 9.23 13.64 12.18
CA GLU A 73 9.71 12.39 12.79
C GLU A 73 8.66 11.26 12.80
N LEU A 74 7.38 11.63 12.69
CA LEU A 74 6.26 10.70 12.64
C LEU A 74 5.97 10.17 11.24
N ASP A 75 6.62 10.71 10.21
CA ASP A 75 6.45 10.27 8.83
C ASP A 75 7.03 8.86 8.64
N PRO A 76 6.21 7.85 8.29
CA PRO A 76 6.68 6.49 8.13
C PRO A 76 7.62 6.29 6.93
N HIS A 77 7.72 7.27 6.05
CA HIS A 77 8.42 7.13 4.77
C HIS A 77 9.19 8.40 4.36
N SER A 78 9.88 9.06 5.30
CA SER A 78 10.74 10.21 4.99
C SER A 78 12.21 9.87 5.18
N PRO A 79 13.10 10.22 4.25
CA PRO A 79 14.54 10.04 4.42
C PRO A 79 15.17 11.04 5.39
N LYS A 80 14.44 12.07 5.78
CA LYS A 80 14.96 13.22 6.54
C LYS A 80 15.52 12.86 7.92
N TYR A 81 14.91 11.90 8.58
CA TYR A 81 15.24 11.52 9.96
C TYR A 81 15.93 10.16 10.07
N ASP A 82 16.23 9.53 8.95
CA ASP A 82 16.93 8.26 8.90
C ASP A 82 18.40 8.46 8.51
N ALA A 83 19.29 7.65 9.08
CA ALA A 83 20.72 7.76 8.82
C ALA A 83 21.10 7.50 7.34
N ASN A 84 20.31 6.71 6.64
CA ASN A 84 20.50 6.37 5.22
C ASN A 84 19.24 5.71 4.64
N LEU A 85 19.26 5.47 3.33
CA LEU A 85 18.16 4.84 2.60
C LEU A 85 17.74 3.47 3.17
N PHE A 86 18.69 2.64 3.59
CA PHE A 86 18.40 1.31 4.15
C PHE A 86 17.68 1.42 5.50
N ALA A 87 18.07 2.35 6.35
CA ALA A 87 17.41 2.61 7.62
C ALA A 87 15.97 3.09 7.38
N MET A 88 15.77 4.01 6.44
CA MET A 88 14.43 4.46 6.03
C MET A 88 13.57 3.29 5.52
N MET A 89 14.08 2.50 4.59
CA MET A 89 13.34 1.35 4.06
C MET A 89 12.98 0.33 5.15
N TRP A 90 13.89 0.10 6.08
CA TRP A 90 13.66 -0.80 7.21
C TRP A 90 12.56 -0.28 8.14
N ARG A 91 12.59 1.01 8.46
CA ARG A 91 11.54 1.67 9.26
C ARG A 91 10.19 1.61 8.54
N THR A 92 10.14 1.98 7.28
CA THR A 92 8.94 1.90 6.44
C THR A 92 8.34 0.48 6.42
N ARG A 93 9.20 -0.52 6.19
CA ARG A 93 8.78 -1.93 6.20
C ARG A 93 8.19 -2.34 7.56
N ASN A 94 8.86 -2.01 8.66
CA ASN A 94 8.39 -2.38 10.00
C ASN A 94 7.07 -1.67 10.33
N THR A 95 6.95 -0.39 10.02
CA THR A 95 5.69 0.34 10.18
C THR A 95 4.56 -0.30 9.37
N TYR A 96 4.84 -0.65 8.12
CA TYR A 96 3.87 -1.36 7.27
C TYR A 96 3.43 -2.70 7.89
N LEU A 97 4.38 -3.51 8.36
CA LEU A 97 4.07 -4.81 8.96
C LEU A 97 3.23 -4.66 10.24
N HIS A 98 3.53 -3.71 11.10
CA HIS A 98 2.74 -3.47 12.31
C HIS A 98 1.29 -3.06 11.97
N ILE A 99 1.10 -2.25 10.92
CA ILE A 99 -0.24 -1.87 10.45
C ILE A 99 -0.95 -3.09 9.83
N PHE A 100 -0.25 -3.87 9.02
CA PHE A 100 -0.78 -5.07 8.38
C PHE A 100 -1.22 -6.12 9.40
N GLU A 101 -0.39 -6.42 10.37
CA GLU A 101 -0.64 -7.39 11.44
C GLU A 101 -1.64 -6.86 12.49
N LYS A 102 -2.06 -5.60 12.38
CA LYS A 102 -2.92 -4.93 13.36
C LYS A 102 -2.34 -4.96 14.78
N SER A 103 -1.01 -5.01 14.90
CA SER A 103 -0.28 -5.13 16.17
C SER A 103 -0.11 -3.80 16.91
N VAL A 104 -0.40 -2.68 16.26
CA VAL A 104 -0.37 -1.34 16.84
C VAL A 104 -1.71 -0.63 16.65
N PRO A 105 -2.17 0.18 17.61
CA PRO A 105 -3.34 1.02 17.43
C PRO A 105 -3.04 2.08 16.37
N VAL A 106 -3.97 2.27 15.45
CA VAL A 106 -3.91 3.31 14.40
C VAL A 106 -5.03 4.31 14.66
N ASP A 107 -4.72 5.60 14.53
CA ASP A 107 -5.73 6.64 14.66
C ASP A 107 -6.89 6.38 13.66
N PRO A 108 -8.15 6.38 14.14
CA PRO A 108 -9.33 6.14 13.30
C PRO A 108 -9.43 7.05 12.07
N THR A 109 -8.83 8.24 12.09
CA THR A 109 -8.82 9.16 10.96
C THR A 109 -8.12 8.57 9.74
N PHE A 110 -7.08 7.75 9.95
CA PHE A 110 -6.35 7.10 8.85
C PHE A 110 -7.02 5.82 8.34
N THR A 111 -7.91 5.22 9.13
CA THR A 111 -8.61 3.98 8.73
C THR A 111 -9.97 4.23 8.10
N LYS A 112 -10.51 5.45 8.22
CA LYS A 112 -11.84 5.81 7.72
C LYS A 112 -11.96 5.52 6.23
N ASP A 113 -13.04 4.82 5.84
CA ASP A 113 -13.39 4.50 4.45
C ASP A 113 -12.33 3.70 3.67
N ILE A 114 -11.29 3.19 4.32
CA ILE A 114 -10.34 2.28 3.66
C ILE A 114 -11.03 0.92 3.46
N PRO A 115 -10.91 0.33 2.25
CA PRO A 115 -11.42 -1.01 2.04
C PRO A 115 -10.64 -2.03 2.90
N ASP A 116 -11.37 -2.97 3.48
CA ASP A 116 -10.84 -4.10 4.24
C ASP A 116 -11.52 -5.38 3.73
N TRP A 117 -10.75 -6.34 3.27
CA TRP A 117 -11.26 -7.63 2.81
C TRP A 117 -10.64 -8.79 3.59
N GLY A 118 -10.40 -8.59 4.87
CA GLY A 118 -10.04 -9.66 5.81
C GLY A 118 -8.76 -10.42 5.43
N PRO A 119 -8.87 -11.60 4.78
CA PRO A 119 -7.71 -12.47 4.56
C PRO A 119 -6.63 -11.88 3.63
N PHE A 120 -6.90 -10.76 2.96
CA PHE A 120 -5.97 -10.08 2.07
C PHE A 120 -5.48 -8.73 2.64
N ASP A 121 -5.83 -8.41 3.89
CA ASP A 121 -5.51 -7.14 4.56
C ASP A 121 -4.98 -7.34 5.97
#